data_dc69e1fa1a77022765c2d619692f4932
#
_entry.id   dc69e1fa1a77022765c2d619692f4932
#
_cell.length_a   1.000
_cell.length_b   1.000
_cell.length_c   1.000
_cell.angle_alpha   90.00
_cell.angle_beta   90.00
_cell.angle_gamma   90.00
#
_symmetry.space_group_name_H-M   'P 1'
#
loop_
_entity.id
_entity.type
_entity.pdbx_description
1 polymer ?
#
loop_
_entity_poly.entity_id
_entity_poly.type
_entity_poly.pdbx_seq_one_letter_code
_entity_poly.pdbx_strand_id
1 'polypeptide(L)'
;MNEEDWNWCNDINYNSIINFSRSFLPHLMKEEETALINTSSIFGIITTPNNTVYHASKFAVRGFTESLAKEMEGSNTQIHCVYPGHIGTNIAVNAKFGDQVVKGESKEGILGLNGEPVKDIKGNQVSEKEAGIRFRDAGMDPDKAAKIILKGIKKNKKRIFVGIDAKLMEISQRIFPDSYWRMTVSYTHLRAHETGYN
;
A
#
# COMPACT_ATOMS: atom_id res chain seq x y z
N MET A 1 -15.86 -8.71 6.15
CA MET A 1 -16.13 -7.44 5.42
C MET A 1 -17.46 -7.58 4.72
N ASN A 2 -18.37 -6.66 4.91
CA ASN A 2 -19.66 -6.64 4.25
C ASN A 2 -19.51 -6.16 2.79
N GLU A 3 -20.59 -6.24 2.00
CA GLU A 3 -20.56 -5.88 0.58
C GLU A 3 -20.37 -4.36 0.37
N GLU A 4 -20.91 -3.54 1.25
CA GLU A 4 -20.77 -2.08 1.19
C GLU A 4 -19.31 -1.65 1.37
N ASP A 5 -18.61 -2.17 2.37
CA ASP A 5 -17.19 -1.90 2.61
C ASP A 5 -16.32 -2.40 1.46
N TRP A 6 -16.67 -3.57 0.89
CA TRP A 6 -15.97 -4.13 -0.26
C TRP A 6 -16.09 -3.19 -1.47
N ASN A 7 -17.29 -2.76 -1.80
CA ASN A 7 -17.56 -1.86 -2.92
C ASN A 7 -16.91 -0.50 -2.70
N TRP A 8 -17.04 0.07 -1.50
CA TRP A 8 -16.40 1.33 -1.14
C TRP A 8 -14.87 1.28 -1.31
N CYS A 9 -14.22 0.22 -0.85
CA CYS A 9 -12.76 0.07 -0.99
C CYS A 9 -12.34 -0.02 -2.47
N ASN A 10 -13.07 -0.77 -3.29
CA ASN A 10 -12.82 -0.85 -4.73
C ASN A 10 -13.07 0.48 -5.44
N ASP A 11 -14.13 1.20 -5.09
CA ASP A 11 -14.46 2.49 -5.70
C ASP A 11 -13.38 3.53 -5.43
N ILE A 12 -12.90 3.60 -4.18
CA ILE A 12 -11.84 4.54 -3.78
C ILE A 12 -10.49 4.14 -4.37
N ASN A 13 -10.10 2.87 -4.25
CA ASN A 13 -8.72 2.46 -4.55
C ASN A 13 -8.49 2.12 -6.03
N TYR A 14 -9.52 1.69 -6.75
CA TYR A 14 -9.40 1.18 -8.12
C TYR A 14 -10.25 1.96 -9.11
N ASN A 15 -11.58 2.00 -8.95
CA ASN A 15 -12.48 2.64 -9.90
C ASN A 15 -12.20 4.13 -10.06
N SER A 16 -11.86 4.83 -8.98
CA SER A 16 -11.46 6.25 -9.05
C SER A 16 -10.23 6.44 -9.94
N ILE A 17 -9.21 5.60 -9.79
CA ILE A 17 -7.97 5.68 -10.60
C ILE A 17 -8.26 5.46 -12.06
N ILE A 18 -9.10 4.48 -12.42
CA ILE A 18 -9.50 4.22 -13.80
C ILE A 18 -10.28 5.40 -14.37
N ASN A 19 -11.25 5.92 -13.63
CA ASN A 19 -12.07 7.03 -14.08
C ASN A 19 -11.24 8.29 -14.31
N PHE A 20 -10.35 8.65 -13.38
CA PHE A 20 -9.41 9.77 -13.55
C PHE A 20 -8.45 9.52 -14.72
N SER A 21 -7.84 8.34 -14.82
CA SER A 21 -6.94 8.01 -15.91
C SER A 21 -7.62 8.17 -17.28
N ARG A 22 -8.83 7.60 -17.43
CA ARG A 22 -9.60 7.70 -18.69
C ARG A 22 -10.00 9.13 -19.03
N SER A 23 -10.36 9.94 -18.02
CA SER A 23 -10.76 11.32 -18.23
C SER A 23 -9.59 12.23 -18.58
N PHE A 24 -8.45 12.06 -17.93
CA PHE A 24 -7.29 12.95 -18.13
C PHE A 24 -6.38 12.53 -19.28
N LEU A 25 -6.28 11.25 -19.60
CA LEU A 25 -5.37 10.74 -20.64
C LEU A 25 -5.54 11.46 -22.00
N PRO A 26 -6.77 11.69 -22.52
CA PRO A 26 -6.95 12.41 -23.78
C PRO A 26 -6.44 13.87 -23.76
N HIS A 27 -6.39 14.49 -22.59
CA HIS A 27 -5.84 15.84 -22.41
C HIS A 27 -4.31 15.79 -22.33
N LEU A 28 -3.76 14.84 -21.55
CA LEU A 28 -2.32 14.66 -21.42
C LEU A 28 -1.65 14.35 -22.76
N MET A 29 -2.31 13.57 -23.61
CA MET A 29 -1.80 13.22 -24.95
C MET A 29 -1.71 14.40 -25.92
N LYS A 30 -2.32 15.54 -25.63
CA LYS A 30 -2.26 16.75 -26.48
C LYS A 30 -1.08 17.65 -26.14
N GLU A 31 -0.44 17.44 -25.00
CA GLU A 31 0.68 18.24 -24.54
C GLU A 31 2.02 17.62 -24.96
N GLU A 32 3.09 18.41 -24.97
CA GLU A 32 4.40 17.97 -25.48
C GLU A 32 5.07 16.90 -24.62
N GLU A 33 5.03 17.06 -23.28
CA GLU A 33 5.62 16.11 -22.32
C GLU A 33 4.76 16.03 -21.06
N THR A 34 4.18 14.87 -20.82
CA THR A 34 3.28 14.65 -19.69
C THR A 34 3.55 13.34 -18.98
N ALA A 35 2.98 13.22 -17.77
CA ALA A 35 3.06 12.00 -16.99
C ALA A 35 1.74 11.72 -16.27
N LEU A 36 1.27 10.46 -16.34
CA LEU A 36 0.20 9.92 -15.54
C LEU A 36 0.81 9.00 -14.48
N ILE A 37 0.56 9.33 -13.21
CA ILE A 37 1.13 8.62 -12.07
C ILE A 37 0.01 7.99 -11.26
N ASN A 38 -0.06 6.66 -11.25
CA ASN A 38 -1.02 5.91 -10.46
C ASN A 38 -0.33 5.29 -9.24
N THR A 39 -0.95 5.44 -8.07
CA THR A 39 -0.41 4.92 -6.81
C THR A 39 -1.06 3.59 -6.46
N SER A 40 -0.30 2.51 -6.66
CA SER A 40 -0.60 1.18 -6.13
C SER A 40 -0.12 1.08 -4.66
N SER A 41 0.56 0.03 -4.32
CA SER A 41 1.18 -0.23 -3.01
C SER A 41 2.18 -1.38 -3.16
N ILE A 42 3.04 -1.57 -2.20
CA ILE A 42 3.73 -2.86 -2.06
C ILE A 42 2.71 -4.01 -1.91
N PHE A 43 1.53 -3.75 -1.39
CA PHE A 43 0.39 -4.66 -1.32
C PHE A 43 -0.35 -4.88 -2.66
N GLY A 44 0.12 -4.29 -3.74
CA GLY A 44 -0.17 -4.69 -5.13
C GLY A 44 0.88 -5.65 -5.70
N ILE A 45 1.82 -6.14 -4.89
CA ILE A 45 2.87 -7.09 -5.25
C ILE A 45 2.89 -8.28 -4.31
N ILE A 46 2.84 -8.04 -3.00
CA ILE A 46 2.74 -9.06 -1.96
C ILE A 46 1.35 -9.06 -1.34
N THR A 47 1.03 -10.15 -0.65
CA THR A 47 -0.24 -10.29 0.10
C THR A 47 0.01 -10.58 1.57
N THR A 48 -0.91 -10.11 2.41
CA THR A 48 -0.94 -10.37 3.86
C THR A 48 -2.36 -10.78 4.25
N PRO A 49 -2.58 -11.54 5.32
CA PRO A 49 -3.93 -11.84 5.79
C PRO A 49 -4.68 -10.57 6.23
N ASN A 50 -5.99 -10.66 6.34
CA ASN A 50 -6.92 -9.63 6.83
C ASN A 50 -7.05 -8.36 5.99
N ASN A 51 -6.50 -8.32 4.76
CA ASN A 51 -6.54 -7.16 3.87
C ASN A 51 -6.95 -7.52 2.43
N THR A 52 -7.81 -8.53 2.24
CA THR A 52 -8.11 -9.12 0.94
C THR A 52 -8.57 -8.11 -0.09
N VAL A 53 -9.55 -7.26 0.23
CA VAL A 53 -10.09 -6.27 -0.72
C VAL A 53 -9.03 -5.20 -1.06
N TYR A 54 -8.24 -4.77 -0.08
CA TYR A 54 -7.19 -3.80 -0.32
C TYR A 54 -6.13 -4.37 -1.27
N HIS A 55 -5.67 -5.60 -1.03
CA HIS A 55 -4.76 -6.29 -1.95
C HIS A 55 -5.36 -6.40 -3.35
N ALA A 56 -6.60 -6.91 -3.47
CA ALA A 56 -7.28 -7.05 -4.75
C ALA A 56 -7.31 -5.72 -5.50
N SER A 57 -7.71 -4.63 -4.85
CA SER A 57 -7.76 -3.30 -5.45
C SER A 57 -6.38 -2.80 -5.89
N LYS A 58 -5.33 -2.99 -5.10
CA LYS A 58 -3.97 -2.52 -5.42
C LYS A 58 -3.28 -3.38 -6.49
N PHE A 59 -3.55 -4.69 -6.56
CA PHE A 59 -3.16 -5.53 -7.70
C PHE A 59 -3.87 -5.10 -8.99
N ALA A 60 -5.16 -4.75 -8.92
CA ALA A 60 -5.90 -4.24 -10.06
C ALA A 60 -5.32 -2.91 -10.58
N VAL A 61 -4.99 -1.95 -9.70
CA VAL A 61 -4.30 -0.70 -10.07
C VAL A 61 -2.95 -0.98 -10.75
N ARG A 62 -2.19 -1.93 -10.23
CA ARG A 62 -0.92 -2.36 -10.86
C ARG A 62 -1.16 -2.88 -12.25
N GLY A 63 -2.06 -3.87 -12.41
CA GLY A 63 -2.36 -4.49 -13.71
C GLY A 63 -2.80 -3.47 -14.74
N PHE A 64 -3.75 -2.60 -14.36
CA PHE A 64 -4.22 -1.51 -15.21
C PHE A 64 -3.07 -0.58 -15.62
N THR A 65 -2.29 -0.08 -14.66
CA THR A 65 -1.25 0.93 -14.95
C THR A 65 -0.08 0.35 -15.74
N GLU A 66 0.35 -0.88 -15.44
CA GLU A 66 1.44 -1.55 -16.16
C GLU A 66 1.02 -1.93 -17.59
N SER A 67 -0.26 -2.26 -17.83
CA SER A 67 -0.80 -2.48 -19.17
C SER A 67 -0.84 -1.17 -19.96
N LEU A 68 -1.44 -0.14 -19.38
CA LEU A 68 -1.52 1.19 -20.00
C LEU A 68 -0.12 1.74 -20.33
N ALA A 69 0.88 1.51 -19.49
CA ALA A 69 2.25 1.94 -19.76
C ALA A 69 2.86 1.28 -21.01
N LYS A 70 2.42 0.07 -21.38
CA LYS A 70 2.83 -0.60 -22.61
C LYS A 70 2.06 -0.07 -23.83
N GLU A 71 0.77 0.17 -23.68
CA GLU A 71 -0.08 0.73 -24.73
C GLU A 71 0.37 2.15 -25.11
N MET A 72 0.89 2.92 -24.14
CA MET A 72 1.37 4.28 -24.33
C MET A 72 2.87 4.37 -24.65
N GLU A 73 3.52 3.24 -24.93
CA GLU A 73 4.95 3.25 -25.25
C GLU A 73 5.22 4.00 -26.57
N GLY A 74 6.18 4.93 -26.54
CA GLY A 74 6.48 5.80 -27.67
C GLY A 74 5.61 7.06 -27.78
N SER A 75 4.60 7.24 -26.91
CA SER A 75 3.83 8.48 -26.83
C SER A 75 4.56 9.56 -26.03
N ASN A 76 4.04 10.80 -26.09
CA ASN A 76 4.48 11.93 -25.27
C ASN A 76 4.04 11.86 -23.80
N THR A 77 3.20 10.88 -23.43
CA THR A 77 2.69 10.69 -22.06
C THR A 77 3.37 9.52 -21.38
N GLN A 78 4.16 9.81 -20.36
CA GLN A 78 4.79 8.77 -19.53
C GLN A 78 3.79 8.20 -18.53
N ILE A 79 3.75 6.88 -18.38
CA ILE A 79 2.88 6.20 -17.42
C ILE A 79 3.73 5.54 -16.33
N HIS A 80 3.43 5.88 -15.07
CA HIS A 80 4.17 5.41 -13.91
C HIS A 80 3.26 4.73 -12.89
N CYS A 81 3.67 3.57 -12.39
CA CYS A 81 3.06 2.91 -11.24
C CYS A 81 3.96 3.08 -10.02
N VAL A 82 3.43 3.69 -8.96
CA VAL A 82 4.14 3.91 -7.69
C VAL A 82 3.76 2.81 -6.72
N TYR A 83 4.77 2.26 -6.04
CA TYR A 83 4.63 1.20 -5.04
C TYR A 83 5.22 1.68 -3.71
N PRO A 84 4.45 2.43 -2.90
CA PRO A 84 4.87 2.81 -1.56
C PRO A 84 5.00 1.58 -0.66
N GLY A 85 6.07 1.55 0.14
CA GLY A 85 6.16 0.72 1.33
C GLY A 85 5.54 1.44 2.53
N HIS A 86 6.21 1.42 3.67
CA HIS A 86 5.74 2.06 4.89
C HIS A 86 6.05 3.57 4.86
N ILE A 87 5.05 4.39 4.56
CA ILE A 87 5.14 5.84 4.53
C ILE A 87 4.37 6.44 5.70
N GLY A 88 4.97 7.41 6.40
CA GLY A 88 4.43 8.07 7.59
C GLY A 88 3.32 9.08 7.28
N THR A 89 2.22 8.61 6.72
CA THR A 89 1.02 9.42 6.44
C THR A 89 -0.11 9.08 7.39
N ASN A 90 -1.18 9.88 7.38
CA ASN A 90 -2.38 9.61 8.17
C ASN A 90 -3.28 8.49 7.61
N ILE A 91 -2.80 7.71 6.62
CA ILE A 91 -3.60 6.66 5.99
C ILE A 91 -4.13 5.63 7.01
N ALA A 92 -3.27 5.18 7.92
CA ALA A 92 -3.67 4.23 8.96
C ALA A 92 -4.51 4.86 10.07
N VAL A 93 -4.28 6.16 10.38
CA VAL A 93 -5.08 6.91 11.36
C VAL A 93 -6.51 7.11 10.86
N ASN A 94 -6.68 7.31 9.54
CA ASN A 94 -7.97 7.56 8.89
C ASN A 94 -8.58 6.30 8.26
N ALA A 95 -7.95 5.14 8.42
CA ALA A 95 -8.46 3.88 7.87
C ALA A 95 -9.81 3.53 8.52
N LYS A 96 -10.75 3.05 7.69
CA LYS A 96 -11.95 2.39 8.18
C LYS A 96 -11.62 0.91 8.33
N PHE A 97 -11.65 0.42 9.54
CA PHE A 97 -11.59 -1.00 9.82
C PHE A 97 -13.04 -1.52 9.74
N GLY A 98 -13.32 -2.46 8.82
CA GLY A 98 -14.67 -2.99 8.66
C GLY A 98 -15.12 -3.76 9.92
N ASP A 99 -16.42 -3.74 10.22
CA ASP A 99 -17.04 -4.36 11.41
C ASP A 99 -16.72 -5.86 11.59
N GLN A 100 -16.17 -6.53 10.59
CA GLN A 100 -15.88 -7.97 10.63
C GLN A 100 -14.54 -8.34 11.28
N VAL A 101 -13.66 -7.39 11.53
CA VAL A 101 -12.44 -7.66 12.30
C VAL A 101 -12.79 -7.79 13.80
N VAL A 102 -14.00 -7.44 14.20
CA VAL A 102 -14.43 -7.29 15.59
C VAL A 102 -15.74 -8.03 15.89
N LYS A 103 -15.94 -9.26 15.37
CA LYS A 103 -16.96 -10.14 15.96
C LYS A 103 -16.46 -10.91 17.20
N GLY A 104 -15.44 -10.39 17.85
CA GLY A 104 -15.10 -10.69 19.23
C GLY A 104 -15.08 -9.38 19.97
N GLU A 105 -16.16 -9.01 20.55
CA GLU A 105 -16.45 -8.02 21.61
C GLU A 105 -15.36 -7.03 22.10
N SER A 106 -14.35 -6.67 21.33
CA SER A 106 -13.41 -5.62 21.73
C SER A 106 -13.52 -4.39 20.83
N LYS A 107 -14.42 -3.50 21.18
CA LYS A 107 -14.44 -2.10 20.68
C LYS A 107 -13.16 -1.32 21.03
N GLU A 108 -12.11 -1.94 21.57
CA GLU A 108 -11.01 -1.26 22.24
C GLU A 108 -9.61 -1.60 21.75
N GLY A 109 -9.40 -2.45 20.74
CA GLY A 109 -8.03 -2.72 20.29
C GLY A 109 -7.89 -3.48 18.97
N ILE A 110 -6.72 -3.36 18.36
CA ILE A 110 -6.37 -4.10 17.16
C ILE A 110 -5.93 -5.52 17.48
N LEU A 111 -6.22 -6.45 16.57
CA LEU A 111 -5.72 -7.81 16.64
C LEU A 111 -4.44 -7.95 15.82
N GLY A 112 -3.46 -8.65 16.38
CA GLY A 112 -2.26 -9.06 15.66
C GLY A 112 -2.56 -10.13 14.59
N LEU A 113 -1.56 -10.49 13.82
CA LEU A 113 -1.67 -11.54 12.78
C LEU A 113 -2.05 -12.91 13.33
N ASN A 114 -1.80 -13.14 14.61
CA ASN A 114 -2.17 -14.35 15.37
C ASN A 114 -3.61 -14.31 15.91
N GLY A 115 -4.36 -13.23 15.69
CA GLY A 115 -5.72 -13.05 16.20
C GLY A 115 -5.80 -12.59 17.66
N GLU A 116 -4.66 -12.33 18.31
CA GLU A 116 -4.64 -11.85 19.71
C GLU A 116 -4.56 -10.32 19.76
N PRO A 117 -5.09 -9.67 20.84
CA PRO A 117 -5.00 -8.24 21.03
C PRO A 117 -3.54 -7.76 21.06
N VAL A 118 -3.23 -6.73 20.28
CA VAL A 118 -1.93 -6.07 20.34
C VAL A 118 -1.83 -5.29 21.65
N LYS A 119 -0.79 -5.57 22.43
CA LYS A 119 -0.53 -4.91 23.72
C LYS A 119 0.71 -4.01 23.61
N ASP A 120 0.73 -2.94 24.39
CA ASP A 120 1.92 -2.12 24.58
C ASP A 120 2.92 -2.80 25.53
N ILE A 121 4.10 -2.20 25.73
CA ILE A 121 5.15 -2.70 26.64
C ILE A 121 4.69 -2.76 28.13
N LYS A 122 3.58 -2.12 28.46
CA LYS A 122 2.98 -2.15 29.81
C LYS A 122 1.86 -3.17 29.92
N GLY A 123 1.57 -3.91 28.84
CA GLY A 123 0.50 -4.91 28.77
C GLY A 123 -0.90 -4.34 28.50
N ASN A 124 -1.04 -3.03 28.23
CA ASN A 124 -2.32 -2.42 27.88
C ASN A 124 -2.66 -2.69 26.41
N GLN A 125 -3.94 -2.87 26.12
CA GLN A 125 -4.44 -3.04 24.77
C GLN A 125 -4.26 -1.75 23.97
N VAL A 126 -3.72 -1.84 22.74
CA VAL A 126 -3.46 -0.70 21.87
C VAL A 126 -4.73 -0.39 21.07
N SER A 127 -5.25 0.84 21.17
CA SER A 127 -6.39 1.28 20.38
C SER A 127 -6.03 1.42 18.89
N GLU A 128 -7.03 1.32 18.00
CA GLU A 128 -6.85 1.50 16.55
C GLU A 128 -6.20 2.86 16.21
N LYS A 129 -6.63 3.92 16.88
CA LYS A 129 -6.08 5.26 16.69
C LYS A 129 -4.61 5.34 17.10
N GLU A 130 -4.26 4.74 18.23
CA GLU A 130 -2.88 4.71 18.72
C GLU A 130 -1.98 3.88 17.79
N ALA A 131 -2.46 2.75 17.31
CA ALA A 131 -1.76 1.94 16.32
C ALA A 131 -1.55 2.70 15.01
N GLY A 132 -2.56 3.42 14.54
CA GLY A 132 -2.45 4.31 13.38
C GLY A 132 -1.40 5.40 13.56
N ILE A 133 -1.34 6.03 14.74
CA ILE A 133 -0.33 7.05 15.08
C ILE A 133 1.07 6.42 15.10
N ARG A 134 1.25 5.28 15.76
CA ARG A 134 2.55 4.56 15.79
C ARG A 134 3.00 4.14 14.39
N PHE A 135 2.06 3.64 13.58
CA PHE A 135 2.33 3.33 12.17
C PHE A 135 2.84 4.57 11.43
N ARG A 136 2.13 5.71 11.54
CA ARG A 136 2.56 6.97 10.92
C ARG A 136 3.97 7.37 11.36
N ASP A 137 4.23 7.38 12.66
CA ASP A 137 5.47 7.90 13.23
C ASP A 137 6.69 7.01 12.94
N ALA A 138 6.47 5.71 12.72
CA ALA A 138 7.52 4.77 12.32
C ALA A 138 7.78 4.74 10.80
N GLY A 139 6.93 5.38 9.99
CA GLY A 139 7.04 5.38 8.53
C GLY A 139 8.09 6.34 7.97
N MET A 140 8.41 6.16 6.69
CA MET A 140 9.25 7.11 5.97
C MET A 140 8.57 8.48 5.90
N ASP A 141 9.34 9.54 6.07
CA ASP A 141 8.89 10.92 5.89
C ASP A 141 8.24 11.14 4.51
N PRO A 142 7.03 11.74 4.44
CA PRO A 142 6.30 11.93 3.18
C PRO A 142 7.04 12.79 2.15
N ASP A 143 7.81 13.80 2.57
CA ASP A 143 8.58 14.64 1.65
C ASP A 143 9.74 13.85 1.03
N LYS A 144 10.35 12.97 1.81
CA LYS A 144 11.37 12.04 1.29
C LYS A 144 10.76 11.06 0.28
N ALA A 145 9.56 10.56 0.55
CA ALA A 145 8.82 9.70 -0.37
C ALA A 145 8.51 10.44 -1.68
N ALA A 146 8.00 11.67 -1.60
CA ALA A 146 7.72 12.51 -2.77
C ALA A 146 8.98 12.75 -3.63
N LYS A 147 10.13 13.04 -3.02
CA LYS A 147 11.40 13.21 -3.73
C LYS A 147 11.83 11.95 -4.49
N ILE A 148 11.60 10.76 -3.91
CA ILE A 148 11.88 9.47 -4.59
C ILE A 148 10.96 9.30 -5.81
N ILE A 149 9.68 9.62 -5.67
CA ILE A 149 8.69 9.53 -6.76
C ILE A 149 9.10 10.47 -7.91
N LEU A 150 9.34 11.75 -7.61
CA LEU A 150 9.75 12.74 -8.61
C LEU A 150 11.04 12.33 -9.33
N LYS A 151 12.02 11.79 -8.59
CA LYS A 151 13.25 11.25 -9.19
C LYS A 151 12.99 10.05 -10.10
N GLY A 152 12.00 9.23 -9.76
CA GLY A 152 11.56 8.10 -10.58
C GLY A 152 10.93 8.55 -11.88
N ILE A 153 10.04 9.55 -11.82
CA ILE A 153 9.37 10.16 -12.98
C ILE A 153 10.41 10.78 -13.93
N LYS A 154 11.29 11.64 -13.41
CA LYS A 154 12.38 12.25 -14.20
C LYS A 154 13.29 11.24 -14.91
N LYS A 155 13.39 10.00 -14.38
CA LYS A 155 14.14 8.91 -15.00
C LYS A 155 13.27 7.97 -15.85
N ASN A 156 12.06 8.34 -16.14
CA ASN A 156 11.06 7.54 -16.86
C ASN A 156 10.94 6.09 -16.37
N LYS A 157 10.95 5.89 -15.04
CA LYS A 157 10.80 4.56 -14.45
C LYS A 157 9.34 4.15 -14.48
N LYS A 158 8.99 3.11 -15.21
CA LYS A 158 7.61 2.56 -15.25
C LYS A 158 7.13 2.07 -13.89
N ARG A 159 8.03 1.54 -13.05
CA ARG A 159 7.77 1.07 -11.67
C ARG A 159 8.63 1.86 -10.69
N ILE A 160 8.00 2.55 -9.74
CA ILE A 160 8.67 3.41 -8.75
C ILE A 160 8.41 2.85 -7.36
N PHE A 161 9.39 2.14 -6.81
CA PHE A 161 9.35 1.63 -5.43
C PHE A 161 9.80 2.70 -4.45
N VAL A 162 8.98 2.98 -3.44
CA VAL A 162 9.24 3.99 -2.42
C VAL A 162 9.47 3.31 -1.07
N GLY A 163 10.71 3.28 -0.64
CA GLY A 163 11.18 2.62 0.56
C GLY A 163 12.09 1.42 0.26
N ILE A 164 12.94 1.11 1.22
CA ILE A 164 13.81 -0.06 1.16
C ILE A 164 12.97 -1.34 1.36
N ASP A 165 12.02 -1.26 2.26
CA ASP A 165 11.02 -2.29 2.54
C ASP A 165 10.26 -2.72 1.27
N ALA A 166 9.75 -1.75 0.49
CA ALA A 166 9.07 -2.03 -0.77
C ALA A 166 9.96 -2.77 -1.78
N LYS A 167 11.25 -2.40 -1.86
CA LYS A 167 12.20 -3.07 -2.76
C LYS A 167 12.54 -4.47 -2.30
N LEU A 168 12.79 -4.65 -1.00
CA LEU A 168 13.12 -5.97 -0.45
C LEU A 168 11.96 -6.95 -0.60
N MET A 169 10.74 -6.52 -0.31
CA MET A 169 9.54 -7.35 -0.47
C MET A 169 9.28 -7.71 -1.94
N GLU A 170 9.49 -6.76 -2.86
CA GLU A 170 9.37 -7.05 -4.30
C GLU A 170 10.38 -8.11 -4.76
N ILE A 171 11.64 -7.98 -4.33
CA ILE A 171 12.69 -8.96 -4.65
C ILE A 171 12.37 -10.31 -4.01
N SER A 172 11.96 -10.33 -2.74
CA SER A 172 11.60 -11.56 -2.04
C SER A 172 10.46 -12.30 -2.73
N GLN A 173 9.41 -11.58 -3.15
CA GLN A 173 8.29 -12.19 -3.86
C GLN A 173 8.70 -12.75 -5.24
N ARG A 174 9.65 -12.13 -5.93
CA ARG A 174 10.16 -12.64 -7.23
C ARG A 174 10.98 -13.90 -7.09
N ILE A 175 11.82 -13.99 -6.05
CA ILE A 175 12.73 -15.12 -5.85
C ILE A 175 12.01 -16.27 -5.16
N PHE A 176 11.12 -15.96 -4.21
CA PHE A 176 10.42 -16.93 -3.37
C PHE A 176 8.90 -16.71 -3.41
N PRO A 177 8.21 -16.91 -4.56
CA PRO A 177 6.80 -16.53 -4.75
C PRO A 177 5.85 -17.20 -3.77
N ASP A 178 6.15 -18.43 -3.32
CA ASP A 178 5.28 -19.19 -2.41
C ASP A 178 5.67 -19.05 -0.94
N SER A 179 6.91 -18.65 -0.64
CA SER A 179 7.44 -18.65 0.73
C SER A 179 7.83 -17.27 1.27
N TYR A 180 7.78 -16.20 0.44
CA TYR A 180 8.12 -14.83 0.87
C TYR A 180 7.34 -14.41 2.12
N TRP A 181 6.10 -14.88 2.28
CA TRP A 181 5.28 -14.59 3.45
C TRP A 181 5.93 -15.02 4.77
N ARG A 182 6.49 -16.22 4.82
CA ARG A 182 7.20 -16.73 6.01
C ARG A 182 8.41 -15.84 6.36
N MET A 183 9.13 -15.36 5.35
CA MET A 183 10.25 -14.42 5.54
C MET A 183 9.77 -13.06 6.05
N THR A 184 8.65 -12.57 5.54
CA THR A 184 8.06 -11.28 5.96
C THR A 184 7.59 -11.35 7.42
N VAL A 185 6.95 -12.42 7.83
CA VAL A 185 6.51 -12.63 9.23
C VAL A 185 7.73 -12.72 10.16
N SER A 186 8.76 -13.49 9.81
CA SER A 186 10.01 -13.56 10.60
C SER A 186 10.68 -12.20 10.74
N TYR A 187 10.71 -11.40 9.69
CA TYR A 187 11.30 -10.05 9.73
C TYR A 187 10.49 -9.09 10.61
N THR A 188 9.17 -9.14 10.54
CA THR A 188 8.31 -8.30 11.41
C THR A 188 8.41 -8.70 12.87
N HIS A 189 8.52 -9.99 13.19
CA HIS A 189 8.76 -10.47 14.56
C HIS A 189 10.13 -10.02 15.10
N LEU A 190 11.20 -10.14 14.32
CA LEU A 190 12.53 -9.68 14.73
C LEU A 190 12.54 -8.16 15.02
N ARG A 191 11.91 -7.38 14.14
CA ARG A 191 11.84 -5.92 14.32
C ARG A 191 10.93 -5.50 15.49
N ALA A 192 9.88 -6.27 15.76
CA ALA A 192 9.04 -6.07 16.94
C ALA A 192 9.84 -6.28 18.25
N HIS A 193 10.70 -7.30 18.30
CA HIS A 193 11.62 -7.52 19.43
C HIS A 193 12.64 -6.40 19.61
N GLU A 194 13.23 -5.87 18.52
CA GLU A 194 14.19 -4.76 18.59
C GLU A 194 13.55 -3.41 18.96
N THR A 195 12.28 -3.21 18.66
CA THR A 195 11.54 -1.96 18.93
C THR A 195 10.65 -2.03 20.18
N GLY A 196 10.71 -3.13 20.95
CA GLY A 196 9.86 -3.31 22.13
C GLY A 196 8.39 -3.61 21.82
N TYR A 197 8.10 -4.08 20.61
CA TYR A 197 6.79 -4.60 20.23
C TYR A 197 6.76 -6.11 20.54
N ASN A 198 6.31 -6.47 21.71
CA ASN A 198 5.77 -7.79 22.03
C ASN A 198 4.29 -7.67 22.31
#